data_58aa3c34e7c6d53cd2cfd15dd00f38f1
#
_entry.id   58aa3c34e7c6d53cd2cfd15dd00f38f1
#
_cell.length_a   1.000
_cell.length_b   1.000
_cell.length_c   1.000
_cell.angle_alpha   90.00
_cell.angle_beta   90.00
_cell.angle_gamma   90.00
#
_symmetry.space_group_name_H-M   'P 1'
#
loop_
_entity.id
_entity.type
_entity.pdbx_description
1 polymer ?
#
loop_
_entity_poly.entity_id
_entity_poly.type
_entity_poly.pdbx_seq_one_letter_code
_entity_poly.pdbx_strand_id
1 'polypeptide(L)'
;MIRHLIASLPHRPPSVRRILALFLMTFATALLSGLSGPASAAAARHCAAHQVAHGKRCVARPARHAAHAKALKPRRHPIAHRKPHRRAVPKHSAVSHERVHRKRAARGTQAKRKPRPHPPLPSPARRAAPVVAQAADPIGAFAKPQLLAGCGYTPATKRLLRSRAIYVVDERTGTVLLERNAKQIRPIASVSKLMTAVVWLDRRAPMAKALRVTAADRDTIKFTGSRLKVGSVLSRRDMLHIALMSSENRAAAALSRDYPGGRPAFLAAMNRKARALGMSNSHFVSPTGLSPHNVSTARDLAQLVAAAEHYAPIRTFSTDRGQIVRPGHGQLRYVNSNALVRGGDRRITLQKTGFINEAGHCVVMRYLIDGRPVDIVLLDAPGPADHIADAIRIRNWLACSLH
;
A
#
# COMPACT_ATOMS: atom_id res chain seq x y z
N MET A 1 -59.53 8.97 12.76
CA MET A 1 -58.76 7.73 12.47
C MET A 1 -57.43 7.58 13.21
N ILE A 2 -56.83 8.63 13.76
CA ILE A 2 -55.47 8.57 14.41
C ILE A 2 -55.54 8.10 15.88
N ARG A 3 -56.69 8.18 16.55
CA ARG A 3 -56.81 7.78 18.00
C ARG A 3 -56.89 6.26 18.22
N HIS A 4 -57.20 5.43 17.24
CA HIS A 4 -57.28 3.96 17.37
C HIS A 4 -55.98 3.20 17.13
N LEU A 5 -54.97 3.84 16.52
CA LEU A 5 -53.67 3.18 16.25
C LEU A 5 -52.70 3.16 17.43
N ILE A 6 -52.98 3.96 18.51
CA ILE A 6 -52.08 4.12 19.64
C ILE A 6 -52.40 3.11 20.80
N ALA A 7 -53.51 2.41 20.71
CA ALA A 7 -53.96 1.53 21.79
C ALA A 7 -53.45 0.08 21.74
N SER A 8 -52.74 -0.33 20.68
CA SER A 8 -52.40 -1.73 20.44
C SER A 8 -50.88 -2.05 20.55
N LEU A 9 -50.09 -1.22 21.19
CA LEU A 9 -48.65 -1.51 21.39
C LEU A 9 -48.37 -2.02 22.82
N PRO A 10 -47.72 -3.17 22.99
CA PRO A 10 -47.42 -3.72 24.32
C PRO A 10 -46.37 -2.87 25.05
N HIS A 11 -46.42 -2.91 26.36
CA HIS A 11 -45.69 -2.14 27.35
C HIS A 11 -44.24 -1.76 26.98
N ARG A 12 -44.02 -0.46 26.70
CA ARG A 12 -42.71 0.16 26.69
C ARG A 12 -42.69 1.40 27.61
N PRO A 13 -41.51 1.80 28.20
CA PRO A 13 -41.43 2.85 29.19
C PRO A 13 -41.81 4.23 28.64
N PRO A 14 -42.29 5.16 29.48
CA PRO A 14 -42.94 6.41 29.08
C PRO A 14 -42.06 7.43 28.32
N SER A 15 -40.75 7.30 28.32
CA SER A 15 -39.82 8.18 27.63
C SER A 15 -39.87 8.02 26.10
N VAL A 16 -40.16 6.83 25.59
CA VAL A 16 -40.18 6.54 24.15
C VAL A 16 -41.50 7.04 23.50
N ARG A 17 -42.59 7.12 24.26
CA ARG A 17 -43.88 7.64 23.75
C ARG A 17 -43.86 9.14 23.49
N ARG A 18 -43.05 9.91 24.23
CA ARG A 18 -42.95 11.37 24.04
C ARG A 18 -42.09 11.73 22.82
N ILE A 19 -41.05 10.95 22.54
CA ILE A 19 -40.18 11.20 21.39
C ILE A 19 -40.89 10.85 20.06
N LEU A 20 -41.68 9.78 20.03
CA LEU A 20 -42.40 9.37 18.83
C LEU A 20 -43.59 10.32 18.49
N ALA A 21 -44.23 10.92 19.51
CA ALA A 21 -45.27 11.91 19.33
C ALA A 21 -44.75 13.25 18.80
N LEU A 22 -43.52 13.67 19.22
CA LEU A 22 -42.89 14.87 18.66
C LEU A 22 -42.46 14.70 17.19
N PHE A 23 -41.97 13.51 16.79
CA PHE A 23 -41.57 13.25 15.42
C PHE A 23 -42.78 13.17 14.45
N LEU A 24 -43.92 12.69 14.89
CA LEU A 24 -45.14 12.65 14.07
C LEU A 24 -45.81 14.02 13.91
N MET A 25 -45.70 14.92 14.90
CA MET A 25 -46.22 16.29 14.76
C MET A 25 -45.33 17.17 13.86
N THR A 26 -44.05 16.98 13.83
CA THR A 26 -43.14 17.75 12.92
C THR A 26 -43.25 17.31 11.46
N PHE A 27 -43.70 16.08 11.16
CA PHE A 27 -43.91 15.61 9.80
C PHE A 27 -45.28 16.07 9.21
N ALA A 28 -46.30 16.29 10.07
CA ALA A 28 -47.62 16.75 9.62
C ALA A 28 -47.66 18.25 9.28
N THR A 29 -46.77 19.06 9.90
CA THR A 29 -46.68 20.50 9.58
C THR A 29 -45.87 20.81 8.32
N ALA A 30 -44.98 19.88 7.89
CA ALA A 30 -44.20 20.02 6.67
C ALA A 30 -44.98 19.68 5.39
N LEU A 31 -46.13 19.01 5.49
CA LEU A 31 -46.97 18.61 4.35
C LEU A 31 -48.09 19.61 3.99
N LEU A 32 -48.35 20.64 4.83
CA LEU A 32 -49.40 21.64 4.57
C LEU A 32 -48.89 23.01 4.10
N SER A 33 -47.57 23.23 4.01
CA SER A 33 -46.97 24.48 3.53
C SER A 33 -46.36 24.39 2.12
N GLY A 34 -46.71 23.39 1.34
CA GLY A 34 -46.15 23.10 0.02
C GLY A 34 -46.99 23.48 -1.19
N LEU A 35 -47.93 24.42 -1.10
CA LEU A 35 -48.73 24.89 -2.24
C LEU A 35 -48.90 26.40 -2.18
N SER A 36 -48.01 27.14 -2.75
CA SER A 36 -48.11 28.40 -3.47
C SER A 36 -46.82 29.25 -3.37
N GLY A 37 -45.95 29.01 -4.31
CA GLY A 37 -44.85 29.95 -4.63
C GLY A 37 -44.70 30.00 -6.14
N PRO A 38 -44.55 31.20 -6.75
CA PRO A 38 -44.51 31.36 -8.20
C PRO A 38 -43.25 30.65 -8.75
N ALA A 39 -43.43 29.90 -9.82
CA ALA A 39 -42.37 29.35 -10.64
C ALA A 39 -41.45 30.47 -11.15
N SER A 40 -40.37 30.74 -10.46
CA SER A 40 -39.28 31.52 -10.99
C SER A 40 -38.49 30.62 -11.94
N ALA A 41 -38.80 30.76 -13.23
CA ALA A 41 -37.96 30.20 -14.29
C ALA A 41 -36.57 30.77 -14.14
N ALA A 42 -35.64 29.94 -13.66
CA ALA A 42 -34.21 30.25 -13.69
C ALA A 42 -33.77 30.29 -15.16
N ALA A 43 -33.85 31.49 -15.77
CA ALA A 43 -33.26 31.75 -17.09
C ALA A 43 -31.76 31.41 -17.00
N ALA A 44 -31.37 30.32 -17.65
CA ALA A 44 -29.97 29.99 -17.85
C ALA A 44 -29.34 31.13 -18.66
N ARG A 45 -28.55 31.98 -18.01
CA ARG A 45 -27.80 33.05 -18.68
C ARG A 45 -26.67 32.39 -19.44
N HIS A 46 -26.74 32.40 -20.76
CA HIS A 46 -25.63 32.04 -21.62
C HIS A 46 -24.61 33.17 -21.55
N CYS A 47 -23.43 32.92 -21.02
CA CYS A 47 -22.32 33.84 -21.09
C CYS A 47 -21.80 33.89 -22.54
N ALA A 48 -21.35 35.09 -22.99
CA ALA A 48 -20.77 35.25 -24.33
C ALA A 48 -19.52 34.36 -24.51
N ALA A 49 -19.15 34.05 -25.75
CA ALA A 49 -18.14 33.03 -26.12
C ALA A 49 -16.76 33.18 -25.47
N HIS A 50 -16.46 34.32 -24.85
CA HIS A 50 -15.18 34.62 -24.17
C HIS A 50 -15.31 34.78 -22.64
N GLN A 51 -16.42 34.37 -22.04
CA GLN A 51 -16.68 34.51 -20.61
C GLN A 51 -16.99 33.18 -19.95
N VAL A 52 -16.64 33.06 -18.68
CA VAL A 52 -16.91 31.89 -17.82
C VAL A 52 -17.82 32.32 -16.67
N ALA A 53 -18.81 31.51 -16.35
CA ALA A 53 -19.73 31.77 -15.24
C ALA A 53 -19.00 31.52 -13.89
N HIS A 54 -18.97 32.55 -13.03
CA HIS A 54 -18.50 32.48 -11.66
C HIS A 54 -19.63 32.91 -10.73
N GLY A 55 -20.39 31.97 -10.21
CA GLY A 55 -21.61 32.22 -9.43
C GLY A 55 -22.67 32.97 -10.24
N LYS A 56 -23.16 34.13 -9.76
CA LYS A 56 -24.17 34.94 -10.40
C LYS A 56 -23.62 35.96 -11.42
N ARG A 57 -22.32 35.96 -11.74
CA ARG A 57 -21.69 36.92 -12.66
C ARG A 57 -20.89 36.21 -13.76
N CYS A 58 -20.92 36.77 -14.98
CA CYS A 58 -20.02 36.38 -16.06
C CYS A 58 -18.71 37.18 -15.96
N VAL A 59 -17.55 36.49 -15.95
CA VAL A 59 -16.23 37.13 -15.86
C VAL A 59 -15.43 36.83 -17.14
N ALA A 60 -14.67 37.79 -17.62
CA ALA A 60 -13.82 37.61 -18.79
C ALA A 60 -12.80 36.45 -18.56
N ARG A 61 -12.65 35.57 -19.55
CA ARG A 61 -11.64 34.53 -19.53
C ARG A 61 -10.26 35.18 -19.51
N PRO A 62 -9.34 34.83 -18.58
CA PRO A 62 -7.97 35.37 -18.64
C PRO A 62 -7.33 34.98 -19.96
N ALA A 63 -6.76 35.94 -20.65
CA ALA A 63 -6.03 35.75 -21.90
C ALA A 63 -4.90 34.73 -21.66
N ARG A 64 -4.90 33.63 -22.38
CA ARG A 64 -3.73 32.76 -22.47
C ARG A 64 -2.66 33.56 -23.17
N HIS A 65 -1.62 33.96 -22.47
CA HIS A 65 -0.40 34.48 -23.08
C HIS A 65 0.15 33.42 -24.02
N ALA A 66 -0.06 33.62 -25.32
CA ALA A 66 0.65 32.90 -26.35
C ALA A 66 2.11 33.33 -26.23
N ALA A 67 2.96 32.47 -25.65
CA ALA A 67 4.39 32.67 -25.72
C ALA A 67 4.80 32.53 -27.18
N HIS A 68 5.08 33.71 -27.83
CA HIS A 68 5.77 33.74 -29.10
C HIS A 68 7.14 33.07 -28.92
N ALA A 69 7.28 31.85 -29.38
CA ALA A 69 8.57 31.25 -29.61
C ALA A 69 9.23 31.97 -30.77
N LYS A 70 10.04 32.98 -30.47
CA LYS A 70 11.01 33.51 -31.44
C LYS A 70 12.06 32.45 -31.69
N ALA A 71 12.05 31.90 -32.89
CA ALA A 71 13.08 31.02 -33.40
C ALA A 71 14.42 31.77 -33.38
N LEU A 72 15.29 31.44 -32.43
CA LEU A 72 16.69 31.79 -32.42
C LEU A 72 17.43 30.92 -33.43
N LYS A 73 17.85 31.47 -34.56
CA LYS A 73 18.80 30.84 -35.51
C LYS A 73 20.08 30.45 -34.73
N PRO A 74 20.65 29.26 -34.97
CA PRO A 74 21.90 28.88 -34.32
C PRO A 74 23.04 29.71 -34.87
N ARG A 75 23.67 30.54 -34.06
CA ARG A 75 24.97 31.15 -34.37
C ARG A 75 26.03 30.06 -34.35
N ARG A 76 26.59 29.78 -35.50
CA ARG A 76 27.81 28.96 -35.63
C ARG A 76 29.00 29.79 -35.10
N HIS A 77 29.58 29.34 -33.98
CA HIS A 77 30.91 29.76 -33.58
C HIS A 77 31.94 28.72 -34.14
N PRO A 78 33.07 29.21 -34.66
CA PRO A 78 34.08 28.34 -35.23
C PRO A 78 34.82 27.54 -34.12
N ILE A 79 34.93 26.25 -34.33
CA ILE A 79 35.67 25.33 -33.46
C ILE A 79 37.17 25.58 -33.70
N ALA A 80 37.85 26.21 -32.76
CA ALA A 80 39.31 26.26 -32.76
C ALA A 80 39.85 24.88 -32.32
N HIS A 81 40.53 24.22 -33.25
CA HIS A 81 41.30 23.01 -32.96
C HIS A 81 42.43 23.32 -31.98
N ARG A 82 42.31 22.89 -30.76
CA ARG A 82 43.42 22.82 -29.78
C ARG A 82 43.95 21.40 -29.74
N LYS A 83 45.21 21.23 -30.23
CA LYS A 83 45.96 19.97 -30.19
C LYS A 83 46.10 19.45 -28.75
N PRO A 84 46.11 18.12 -28.53
CA PRO A 84 46.35 17.56 -27.19
C PRO A 84 47.82 17.66 -26.83
N HIS A 85 48.12 18.38 -25.75
CA HIS A 85 49.43 18.32 -25.09
C HIS A 85 49.57 16.95 -24.42
N ARG A 86 50.47 16.16 -24.96
CA ARG A 86 51.09 15.02 -24.27
C ARG A 86 51.79 15.55 -23.01
N ARG A 87 51.33 15.17 -21.84
CA ARG A 87 52.13 15.33 -20.60
C ARG A 87 52.67 13.95 -20.23
N ALA A 88 54.00 13.92 -20.18
CA ALA A 88 54.85 12.80 -19.90
C ALA A 88 54.58 12.17 -18.55
N VAL A 89 54.68 10.86 -18.50
CA VAL A 89 54.75 10.02 -17.31
C VAL A 89 56.20 10.06 -16.79
N PRO A 90 56.46 10.36 -15.53
CA PRO A 90 57.77 10.05 -14.95
C PRO A 90 57.85 8.58 -14.57
N LYS A 91 58.76 7.88 -15.24
CA LYS A 91 59.33 6.61 -14.75
C LYS A 91 60.34 6.96 -13.64
N HIS A 92 60.29 6.24 -12.57
CA HIS A 92 61.35 5.90 -11.59
C HIS A 92 60.63 5.37 -10.35
N SER A 93 61.01 4.35 -9.62
CA SER A 93 62.22 3.56 -9.58
C SER A 93 61.85 2.22 -8.93
N ALA A 94 62.50 1.19 -9.38
CA ALA A 94 62.62 -0.10 -8.70
C ALA A 94 63.52 0.05 -7.47
N VAL A 95 63.07 -0.46 -6.32
CA VAL A 95 63.90 -0.80 -5.18
C VAL A 95 63.46 -2.19 -4.72
N SER A 96 64.20 -3.13 -5.18
CA SER A 96 65.11 -4.09 -4.57
C SER A 96 64.59 -4.87 -3.37
N HIS A 97 64.56 -6.16 -3.68
CA HIS A 97 64.51 -7.29 -2.76
C HIS A 97 65.37 -7.12 -1.49
N GLU A 98 64.79 -7.45 -0.36
CA GLU A 98 65.60 -7.96 0.75
C GLU A 98 65.07 -9.30 1.23
N ARG A 99 65.82 -10.33 0.87
CA ARG A 99 65.76 -11.69 1.38
C ARG A 99 66.43 -11.69 2.77
N VAL A 100 65.70 -12.02 3.81
CA VAL A 100 66.27 -12.47 5.04
C VAL A 100 66.09 -13.96 5.18
N HIS A 101 67.17 -14.66 4.99
CA HIS A 101 67.41 -16.07 5.30
C HIS A 101 67.65 -16.26 6.80
N ARG A 102 67.32 -17.47 7.25
CA ARG A 102 67.82 -18.27 8.43
C ARG A 102 66.98 -18.11 9.68
N LYS A 103 66.58 -19.22 10.35
CA LYS A 103 67.45 -20.37 10.74
C LYS A 103 66.61 -21.64 10.96
N ARG A 104 67.21 -22.73 10.57
CA ARG A 104 66.99 -24.13 10.84
C ARG A 104 67.23 -24.47 12.34
N ALA A 105 66.35 -25.26 12.93
CA ALA A 105 66.62 -26.28 13.98
C ALA A 105 65.25 -26.99 14.26
N ALA A 106 65.12 -28.21 14.51
CA ALA A 106 65.80 -29.41 14.66
C ALA A 106 64.78 -30.56 14.61
N ARG A 107 65.22 -31.67 14.13
CA ARG A 107 64.60 -32.96 14.07
C ARG A 107 63.84 -33.37 15.34
N GLY A 108 62.62 -33.87 15.19
CA GLY A 108 61.89 -34.73 16.11
C GLY A 108 61.17 -35.82 15.32
N THR A 109 61.82 -36.96 15.20
CA THR A 109 61.28 -38.18 14.65
C THR A 109 60.19 -38.72 15.56
N GLN A 110 58.95 -38.63 15.12
CA GLN A 110 57.87 -39.43 15.74
C GLN A 110 57.34 -40.47 14.76
N ALA A 111 57.47 -41.70 15.22
CA ALA A 111 57.14 -42.92 14.54
C ALA A 111 55.67 -42.98 14.11
N LYS A 112 55.43 -43.37 12.85
CA LYS A 112 54.13 -43.77 12.32
C LYS A 112 53.57 -44.94 13.11
N ARG A 113 52.63 -44.71 14.03
CA ARG A 113 51.75 -45.73 14.58
C ARG A 113 50.66 -45.97 13.54
N LYS A 114 50.61 -47.20 13.00
CA LYS A 114 49.52 -47.73 12.22
C LYS A 114 48.27 -47.74 13.09
N PRO A 115 47.10 -47.32 12.61
CA PRO A 115 45.84 -47.48 13.33
C PRO A 115 45.49 -48.98 13.40
N ARG A 116 45.18 -49.43 14.61
CA ARG A 116 44.56 -50.77 14.81
C ARG A 116 43.14 -50.73 14.24
N PRO A 117 42.64 -51.80 13.59
CA PRO A 117 41.27 -51.89 13.16
C PRO A 117 40.38 -51.98 14.40
N HIS A 118 39.40 -51.10 14.48
CA HIS A 118 38.33 -51.20 15.46
C HIS A 118 37.41 -52.37 15.10
N PRO A 119 36.90 -53.11 16.09
CA PRO A 119 35.89 -54.15 15.82
C PRO A 119 34.60 -53.46 15.33
N PRO A 120 33.80 -54.12 14.44
CA PRO A 120 32.57 -53.58 13.94
C PRO A 120 31.56 -53.39 15.07
N LEU A 121 31.02 -52.17 15.18
CA LEU A 121 29.88 -51.86 16.03
C LEU A 121 28.67 -52.72 15.59
N PRO A 122 27.92 -53.29 16.53
CA PRO A 122 26.71 -54.04 16.18
C PRO A 122 25.73 -53.07 15.53
N SER A 123 25.18 -53.48 14.37
CA SER A 123 24.09 -52.79 13.68
C SER A 123 22.94 -52.59 14.66
N PRO A 124 22.40 -51.33 14.76
CA PRO A 124 21.19 -51.17 15.54
C PRO A 124 20.06 -51.97 14.89
N ALA A 125 19.53 -52.89 15.62
CA ALA A 125 18.32 -53.61 15.25
C ALA A 125 17.27 -52.58 14.84
N ARG A 126 16.75 -52.68 13.61
CA ARG A 126 15.60 -51.94 13.13
C ARG A 126 14.44 -52.18 14.12
N ARG A 127 14.32 -51.32 15.13
CA ARG A 127 13.05 -51.19 15.85
C ARG A 127 12.05 -50.70 14.82
N ALA A 128 11.08 -51.51 14.49
CA ALA A 128 9.89 -51.07 13.79
C ALA A 128 9.37 -49.86 14.56
N ALA A 129 9.38 -48.72 13.90
CA ALA A 129 8.69 -47.56 14.42
C ALA A 129 7.24 -47.96 14.67
N PRO A 130 6.66 -47.62 15.84
CA PRO A 130 5.24 -47.80 16.01
C PRO A 130 4.59 -47.03 14.84
N VAL A 131 3.77 -47.73 14.05
CA VAL A 131 2.81 -47.11 13.16
C VAL A 131 1.92 -46.31 14.09
N VAL A 132 2.27 -45.00 14.28
CA VAL A 132 1.33 -44.06 14.81
C VAL A 132 0.24 -44.05 13.76
N ALA A 133 -0.85 -44.76 14.05
CA ALA A 133 -2.11 -44.57 13.36
C ALA A 133 -2.32 -43.05 13.41
N GLN A 134 -2.16 -42.37 12.24
CA GLN A 134 -2.63 -41.02 12.10
C GLN A 134 -4.10 -41.09 12.47
N ALA A 135 -4.40 -40.63 13.69
CA ALA A 135 -5.77 -40.32 14.05
C ALA A 135 -6.25 -39.44 12.92
N ALA A 136 -7.15 -39.94 12.09
CA ALA A 136 -7.86 -39.12 11.14
C ALA A 136 -8.39 -37.95 11.94
N ASP A 137 -7.92 -36.73 11.62
CA ASP A 137 -8.41 -35.52 12.25
C ASP A 137 -9.94 -35.58 12.20
N PRO A 138 -10.64 -35.54 13.35
CA PRO A 138 -12.09 -35.59 13.37
C PRO A 138 -12.72 -34.27 12.92
N ILE A 139 -11.92 -33.35 12.41
CA ILE A 139 -12.38 -32.12 11.79
C ILE A 139 -12.69 -32.48 10.34
N GLY A 140 -13.97 -32.81 10.11
CA GLY A 140 -14.52 -33.12 8.79
C GLY A 140 -13.91 -32.17 7.75
N ALA A 141 -13.55 -32.71 6.60
CA ALA A 141 -12.97 -32.01 5.49
C ALA A 141 -13.74 -30.70 5.31
N PHE A 142 -13.20 -29.58 5.81
CA PHE A 142 -13.83 -28.27 5.67
C PHE A 142 -14.05 -28.05 4.18
N ALA A 143 -15.31 -28.00 3.77
CA ALA A 143 -15.65 -27.67 2.40
C ALA A 143 -14.83 -26.44 1.98
N LYS A 144 -14.19 -26.52 0.81
CA LYS A 144 -13.37 -25.41 0.33
C LYS A 144 -14.21 -24.15 0.40
N PRO A 145 -13.70 -23.06 1.02
CA PRO A 145 -14.46 -21.83 1.13
C PRO A 145 -14.82 -21.33 -0.27
N GLN A 146 -16.07 -20.89 -0.44
CA GLN A 146 -16.58 -20.38 -1.71
C GLN A 146 -17.58 -19.25 -1.47
N LEU A 147 -17.70 -18.35 -2.45
CA LEU A 147 -18.73 -17.32 -2.43
C LEU A 147 -20.07 -17.91 -2.91
N LEU A 148 -21.14 -17.65 -2.17
CA LEU A 148 -22.44 -18.26 -2.39
C LEU A 148 -23.40 -17.32 -3.14
N ALA A 149 -24.19 -17.87 -4.07
CA ALA A 149 -25.21 -17.11 -4.79
C ALA A 149 -26.27 -16.55 -3.85
N GLY A 150 -26.69 -17.33 -2.82
CA GLY A 150 -27.62 -16.89 -1.78
C GLY A 150 -27.10 -15.70 -0.95
N CYS A 151 -25.77 -15.49 -0.90
CA CYS A 151 -25.13 -14.34 -0.28
C CYS A 151 -24.97 -13.15 -1.25
N GLY A 152 -25.59 -13.21 -2.42
CA GLY A 152 -25.56 -12.14 -3.41
C GLY A 152 -24.38 -12.21 -4.40
N TYR A 153 -23.56 -13.25 -4.38
CA TYR A 153 -22.52 -13.45 -5.38
C TYR A 153 -23.10 -14.12 -6.63
N THR A 154 -23.61 -13.31 -7.54
CA THR A 154 -24.23 -13.75 -8.79
C THR A 154 -23.47 -13.20 -10.01
N PRO A 155 -23.69 -13.76 -11.22
CA PRO A 155 -23.14 -13.16 -12.45
C PRO A 155 -23.52 -11.69 -12.63
N ALA A 156 -24.75 -11.31 -12.23
CA ALA A 156 -25.22 -9.93 -12.32
C ALA A 156 -24.45 -8.99 -11.37
N THR A 157 -24.31 -9.36 -10.09
CA THR A 157 -23.61 -8.54 -9.10
C THR A 157 -22.09 -8.52 -9.33
N LYS A 158 -21.52 -9.59 -9.86
CA LYS A 158 -20.10 -9.65 -10.27
C LYS A 158 -19.79 -8.64 -11.38
N ARG A 159 -20.73 -8.36 -12.29
CA ARG A 159 -20.60 -7.33 -13.33
C ARG A 159 -20.58 -5.90 -12.78
N LEU A 160 -21.10 -5.68 -11.57
CA LEU A 160 -21.09 -4.38 -10.91
C LEU A 160 -19.71 -3.99 -10.34
N LEU A 161 -18.76 -4.93 -10.26
CA LEU A 161 -17.41 -4.63 -9.83
C LEU A 161 -16.70 -3.78 -10.88
N ARG A 162 -16.12 -2.66 -10.45
CA ARG A 162 -15.50 -1.65 -11.30
C ARG A 162 -13.97 -1.82 -11.40
N SER A 163 -13.34 -2.44 -10.42
CA SER A 163 -11.89 -2.73 -10.44
C SER A 163 -11.54 -3.65 -11.60
N ARG A 164 -10.56 -3.27 -12.41
CA ARG A 164 -10.17 -4.00 -13.62
C ARG A 164 -9.35 -5.26 -13.33
N ALA A 165 -8.59 -5.28 -12.22
CA ALA A 165 -7.96 -6.49 -11.72
C ALA A 165 -8.36 -6.72 -10.28
N ILE A 166 -8.74 -7.97 -9.97
CA ILE A 166 -9.28 -8.39 -8.68
C ILE A 166 -8.63 -9.72 -8.31
N TYR A 167 -8.21 -9.85 -7.04
CA TYR A 167 -7.80 -11.13 -6.47
C TYR A 167 -8.24 -11.19 -5.02
N VAL A 168 -9.03 -12.21 -4.69
CA VAL A 168 -9.53 -12.47 -3.33
C VAL A 168 -9.17 -13.90 -2.97
N VAL A 169 -8.42 -14.08 -1.90
CA VAL A 169 -7.91 -15.38 -1.49
C VAL A 169 -8.11 -15.59 0.01
N ASP A 170 -8.61 -16.75 0.37
CA ASP A 170 -8.58 -17.26 1.74
C ASP A 170 -7.14 -17.70 2.05
N GLU A 171 -6.47 -17.00 2.95
CA GLU A 171 -5.06 -17.26 3.23
C GLU A 171 -4.85 -18.60 3.94
N ARG A 172 -5.81 -19.03 4.77
CA ARG A 172 -5.69 -20.25 5.56
C ARG A 172 -5.67 -21.50 4.67
N THR A 173 -6.43 -21.49 3.58
CA THR A 173 -6.56 -22.63 2.66
C THR A 173 -5.86 -22.42 1.32
N GLY A 174 -5.43 -21.18 1.00
CA GLY A 174 -4.94 -20.81 -0.31
C GLY A 174 -6.02 -20.78 -1.40
N THR A 175 -7.31 -20.91 -1.01
CA THR A 175 -8.42 -20.97 -1.97
C THR A 175 -8.68 -19.59 -2.57
N VAL A 176 -8.67 -19.51 -3.89
CA VAL A 176 -9.05 -18.31 -4.63
C VAL A 176 -10.58 -18.22 -4.66
N LEU A 177 -11.13 -17.20 -4.00
CA LEU A 177 -12.58 -16.97 -3.87
C LEU A 177 -13.14 -16.14 -5.04
N LEU A 178 -12.33 -15.21 -5.55
CA LEU A 178 -12.69 -14.36 -6.67
C LEU A 178 -11.43 -13.91 -7.40
N GLU A 179 -11.42 -14.02 -8.73
CA GLU A 179 -10.38 -13.40 -9.54
C GLU A 179 -10.93 -12.79 -10.84
N ARG A 180 -10.26 -11.72 -11.27
CA ARG A 180 -10.43 -11.07 -12.57
C ARG A 180 -9.09 -10.47 -12.95
N ASN A 181 -8.55 -10.81 -14.12
CA ASN A 181 -7.27 -10.27 -14.61
C ASN A 181 -6.13 -10.27 -13.56
N ALA A 182 -6.15 -11.26 -12.64
CA ALA A 182 -5.29 -11.27 -11.46
C ALA A 182 -3.80 -11.40 -11.77
N LYS A 183 -3.44 -11.90 -12.95
CA LYS A 183 -2.07 -12.05 -13.43
C LYS A 183 -1.62 -10.89 -14.34
N GLN A 184 -2.51 -9.94 -14.65
CA GLN A 184 -2.16 -8.81 -15.52
C GLN A 184 -1.27 -7.82 -14.79
N ILE A 185 -0.12 -7.52 -15.37
CA ILE A 185 0.82 -6.50 -14.85
C ILE A 185 0.20 -5.12 -15.02
N ARG A 186 0.17 -4.34 -13.92
CA ARG A 186 -0.38 -2.98 -13.87
C ARG A 186 0.46 -2.07 -12.98
N PRO A 187 0.45 -0.76 -13.22
CA PRO A 187 0.92 0.21 -12.25
C PRO A 187 0.12 0.07 -10.94
N ILE A 188 0.79 0.19 -9.80
CA ILE A 188 0.19 -0.07 -8.48
C ILE A 188 0.16 1.15 -7.56
N ALA A 189 0.66 2.27 -8.03
CA ALA A 189 0.69 3.51 -7.28
C ALA A 189 1.27 3.32 -5.86
N SER A 190 0.70 4.01 -4.88
CA SER A 190 1.14 3.99 -3.48
C SER A 190 0.94 2.66 -2.74
N VAL A 191 0.36 1.62 -3.36
CA VAL A 191 0.42 0.26 -2.81
C VAL A 191 1.88 -0.18 -2.63
N SER A 192 2.79 0.32 -3.45
CA SER A 192 4.25 0.16 -3.33
C SER A 192 4.80 0.48 -1.94
N LYS A 193 4.14 1.37 -1.16
CA LYS A 193 4.58 1.72 0.20
C LYS A 193 4.45 0.56 1.19
N LEU A 194 3.67 -0.47 0.85
CA LEU A 194 3.65 -1.69 1.65
C LEU A 194 5.00 -2.43 1.53
N MET A 195 5.54 -2.58 0.31
CA MET A 195 6.88 -3.12 0.10
C MET A 195 7.96 -2.22 0.74
N THR A 196 7.81 -0.91 0.65
CA THR A 196 8.69 0.05 1.34
C THR A 196 8.71 -0.21 2.84
N ALA A 197 7.56 -0.43 3.46
CA ALA A 197 7.47 -0.70 4.89
C ALA A 197 8.12 -2.05 5.27
N VAL A 198 7.85 -3.11 4.52
CA VAL A 198 8.44 -4.44 4.73
C VAL A 198 9.97 -4.37 4.69
N VAL A 199 10.54 -3.83 3.60
CA VAL A 199 11.99 -3.73 3.41
C VAL A 199 12.63 -2.83 4.46
N TRP A 200 11.96 -1.75 4.83
CA TRP A 200 12.49 -0.85 5.85
C TRP A 200 12.50 -1.50 7.24
N LEU A 201 11.47 -2.27 7.59
CA LEU A 201 11.36 -2.99 8.88
C LEU A 201 12.31 -4.18 8.97
N ASP A 202 12.63 -4.86 7.88
CA ASP A 202 13.63 -5.93 7.84
C ASP A 202 14.99 -5.49 8.39
N ARG A 203 15.29 -4.21 8.24
CA ARG A 203 16.52 -3.59 8.77
C ARG A 203 16.59 -3.59 10.30
N ARG A 204 15.46 -3.70 11.02
CA ARG A 204 15.36 -3.63 12.49
C ARG A 204 16.03 -2.38 13.08
N ALA A 205 16.00 -1.26 12.36
CA ALA A 205 16.62 -0.01 12.80
C ALA A 205 15.84 0.65 13.96
N PRO A 206 16.52 1.40 14.86
CA PRO A 206 15.85 2.08 15.96
C PRO A 206 14.74 3.03 15.48
N MET A 207 13.52 2.77 15.90
CA MET A 207 12.33 3.50 15.48
C MET A 207 12.26 4.94 16.03
N ALA A 208 12.86 5.18 17.19
CA ALA A 208 12.85 6.48 17.84
C ALA A 208 13.81 7.50 17.20
N LYS A 209 14.78 7.02 16.38
CA LYS A 209 15.76 7.93 15.77
C LYS A 209 15.08 8.96 14.90
N ALA A 210 15.47 10.23 15.08
CA ALA A 210 14.98 11.36 14.30
C ALA A 210 15.44 11.28 12.84
N LEU A 211 14.55 11.62 11.93
CA LEU A 211 14.78 11.65 10.49
C LEU A 211 14.32 13.00 9.93
N ARG A 212 15.23 13.74 9.31
CA ARG A 212 14.95 15.04 8.69
C ARG A 212 14.51 14.86 7.24
N VAL A 213 13.47 15.54 6.85
CA VAL A 213 13.06 15.68 5.43
C VAL A 213 14.01 16.64 4.74
N THR A 214 14.53 16.25 3.60
CA THR A 214 15.45 17.04 2.78
C THR A 214 14.85 17.40 1.42
N ALA A 215 15.52 18.24 0.63
CA ALA A 215 15.11 18.54 -0.74
C ALA A 215 15.07 17.28 -1.63
N ALA A 216 15.94 16.29 -1.36
CA ALA A 216 15.97 15.00 -2.08
C ALA A 216 14.71 14.13 -1.85
N ASP A 217 13.87 14.48 -0.87
CA ASP A 217 12.63 13.75 -0.58
C ASP A 217 11.40 14.40 -1.28
N ARG A 218 11.61 15.49 -2.03
CA ARG A 218 10.54 16.08 -2.86
C ARG A 218 10.20 15.13 -4.02
N ASP A 219 8.93 15.11 -4.36
CA ASP A 219 8.47 14.42 -5.56
C ASP A 219 8.84 15.24 -6.81
N THR A 220 9.63 14.62 -7.68
CA THR A 220 10.06 15.16 -8.98
C THR A 220 9.41 14.44 -10.16
N ILE A 221 8.49 13.48 -9.91
CA ILE A 221 7.83 12.68 -10.93
C ILE A 221 6.44 13.23 -11.25
N LYS A 222 5.63 13.45 -10.21
CA LYS A 222 4.25 13.93 -10.33
C LYS A 222 4.06 15.32 -9.71
N PHE A 223 5.10 15.87 -9.10
CA PHE A 223 5.10 17.16 -8.41
C PHE A 223 4.00 17.28 -7.36
N THR A 224 3.70 16.15 -6.67
CA THR A 224 2.67 16.11 -5.65
C THR A 224 3.04 16.98 -4.46
N GLY A 225 2.06 17.73 -3.94
CA GLY A 225 2.21 18.47 -2.71
C GLY A 225 2.41 17.56 -1.49
N SER A 226 2.97 18.12 -0.42
CA SER A 226 3.07 17.47 0.88
C SER A 226 3.00 18.51 1.98
N ARG A 227 2.31 18.18 3.07
CA ARG A 227 2.26 19.01 4.28
C ARG A 227 3.56 18.93 5.08
N LEU A 228 4.34 17.88 4.90
CA LEU A 228 5.63 17.69 5.53
C LEU A 228 6.70 18.50 4.79
N LYS A 229 7.02 19.70 5.28
CA LYS A 229 7.95 20.63 4.65
C LYS A 229 9.38 20.08 4.66
N VAL A 230 10.23 20.53 3.73
CA VAL A 230 11.68 20.35 3.82
C VAL A 230 12.17 20.99 5.12
N GLY A 231 13.05 20.31 5.85
CA GLY A 231 13.47 20.71 7.20
C GLY A 231 12.67 20.05 8.34
N SER A 232 11.46 19.53 8.06
CA SER A 232 10.68 18.77 9.05
C SER A 232 11.48 17.63 9.64
N VAL A 233 11.34 17.41 10.95
CA VAL A 233 12.01 16.32 11.67
C VAL A 233 10.95 15.50 12.40
N LEU A 234 10.90 14.21 12.13
CA LEU A 234 10.04 13.24 12.81
C LEU A 234 10.85 12.01 13.20
N SER A 235 10.33 11.22 14.12
CA SER A 235 10.89 9.90 14.38
C SER A 235 10.72 8.99 13.14
N ARG A 236 11.57 7.98 12.99
CA ARG A 236 11.39 6.94 11.96
C ARG A 236 10.04 6.26 12.09
N ARG A 237 9.56 6.08 13.34
CA ARG A 237 8.24 5.56 13.66
C ARG A 237 7.14 6.41 13.03
N ASP A 238 7.15 7.72 13.28
CA ASP A 238 6.14 8.64 12.76
C ASP A 238 6.20 8.71 11.22
N MET A 239 7.40 8.72 10.63
CA MET A 239 7.57 8.66 9.18
C MET A 239 6.93 7.41 8.58
N LEU A 240 7.18 6.23 9.18
CA LEU A 240 6.58 4.97 8.71
C LEU A 240 5.06 4.98 8.89
N HIS A 241 4.59 5.49 10.02
CA HIS A 241 3.17 5.56 10.35
C HIS A 241 2.41 6.40 9.32
N ILE A 242 2.82 7.65 9.08
CA ILE A 242 2.11 8.50 8.11
C ILE A 242 2.30 8.04 6.65
N ALA A 243 3.40 7.36 6.32
CA ALA A 243 3.60 6.76 5.00
C ALA A 243 2.59 5.62 4.73
N LEU A 244 2.30 4.79 5.73
CA LEU A 244 1.34 3.68 5.61
C LEU A 244 -0.11 4.18 5.71
N MET A 245 -0.44 4.92 6.76
CA MET A 245 -1.79 5.34 7.07
C MET A 245 -2.33 6.36 6.08
N SER A 246 -1.59 7.44 5.86
CA SER A 246 -2.01 8.60 5.06
C SER A 246 -1.36 8.66 3.67
N SER A 247 -0.52 7.67 3.37
CA SER A 247 0.22 7.61 2.09
C SER A 247 1.20 8.76 1.86
N GLU A 248 1.80 9.34 2.93
CA GLU A 248 2.70 10.49 2.83
C GLU A 248 3.96 10.16 2.02
N ASN A 249 4.12 10.86 0.88
CA ASN A 249 5.18 10.58 -0.09
C ASN A 249 6.58 10.96 0.44
N ARG A 250 6.72 12.15 1.07
CA ARG A 250 8.01 12.59 1.59
C ARG A 250 8.50 11.73 2.75
N ALA A 251 7.59 11.19 3.54
CA ALA A 251 7.95 10.25 4.60
C ALA A 251 8.52 8.94 4.03
N ALA A 252 7.87 8.36 3.02
CA ALA A 252 8.37 7.17 2.34
C ALA A 252 9.72 7.42 1.63
N ALA A 253 9.89 8.58 1.00
CA ALA A 253 11.14 8.99 0.36
C ALA A 253 12.27 9.16 1.39
N ALA A 254 12.01 9.81 2.53
CA ALA A 254 12.99 9.99 3.60
C ALA A 254 13.43 8.65 4.20
N LEU A 255 12.49 7.73 4.45
CA LEU A 255 12.79 6.37 4.93
C LEU A 255 13.69 5.61 3.94
N SER A 256 13.42 5.71 2.63
CA SER A 256 14.26 5.06 1.62
C SER A 256 15.67 5.63 1.55
N ARG A 257 15.83 6.94 1.76
CA ARG A 257 17.13 7.61 1.80
C ARG A 257 17.92 7.27 3.07
N ASP A 258 17.23 7.03 4.18
CA ASP A 258 17.82 6.62 5.46
C ASP A 258 18.35 5.16 5.46
N TYR A 259 18.07 4.41 4.41
CA TYR A 259 18.57 3.03 4.27
C TYR A 259 20.08 3.00 4.03
N PRO A 260 20.83 2.01 4.55
CA PRO A 260 22.25 1.83 4.23
C PRO A 260 22.50 1.74 2.72
N GLY A 261 23.39 2.59 2.21
CA GLY A 261 23.59 2.75 0.76
C GLY A 261 22.54 3.62 0.06
N GLY A 262 21.64 4.26 0.84
CA GLY A 262 20.65 5.22 0.34
C GLY A 262 19.53 4.61 -0.51
N ARG A 263 18.86 5.49 -1.25
CA ARG A 263 17.70 5.09 -2.09
C ARG A 263 18.03 4.04 -3.16
N PRO A 264 19.16 4.07 -3.85
CA PRO A 264 19.51 3.03 -4.82
C PRO A 264 19.59 1.64 -4.18
N ALA A 265 20.28 1.50 -3.05
CA ALA A 265 20.37 0.24 -2.32
C ALA A 265 18.99 -0.21 -1.78
N PHE A 266 18.14 0.75 -1.37
CA PHE A 266 16.78 0.48 -0.93
C PHE A 266 15.92 -0.09 -2.06
N LEU A 267 15.96 0.49 -3.25
CA LEU A 267 15.21 -0.01 -4.42
C LEU A 267 15.70 -1.41 -4.85
N ALA A 268 17.00 -1.63 -4.82
CA ALA A 268 17.56 -2.97 -5.04
C ALA A 268 17.04 -3.97 -3.99
N ALA A 269 16.91 -3.56 -2.72
CA ALA A 269 16.35 -4.38 -1.66
C ALA A 269 14.85 -4.66 -1.87
N MET A 270 14.04 -3.67 -2.33
CA MET A 270 12.63 -3.89 -2.68
C MET A 270 12.47 -4.96 -3.75
N ASN A 271 13.27 -4.91 -4.80
CA ASN A 271 13.21 -5.90 -5.89
C ASN A 271 13.76 -7.27 -5.47
N ARG A 272 14.78 -7.33 -4.59
CA ARG A 272 15.21 -8.61 -3.98
C ARG A 272 14.12 -9.23 -3.11
N LYS A 273 13.46 -8.41 -2.27
CA LYS A 273 12.33 -8.87 -1.45
C LYS A 273 11.18 -9.38 -2.30
N ALA A 274 10.83 -8.69 -3.40
CA ALA A 274 9.79 -9.13 -4.32
C ALA A 274 10.10 -10.54 -4.85
N ARG A 275 11.33 -10.77 -5.34
CA ARG A 275 11.74 -12.11 -5.79
C ARG A 275 11.68 -13.15 -4.69
N ALA A 276 12.12 -12.81 -3.47
CA ALA A 276 12.09 -13.71 -2.33
C ALA A 276 10.65 -14.09 -1.90
N LEU A 277 9.66 -13.22 -2.17
CA LEU A 277 8.25 -13.47 -1.94
C LEU A 277 7.53 -14.16 -3.13
N GLY A 278 8.25 -14.54 -4.18
CA GLY A 278 7.65 -15.15 -5.38
C GLY A 278 6.86 -14.16 -6.26
N MET A 279 7.04 -12.85 -6.07
CA MET A 279 6.38 -11.79 -6.83
C MET A 279 7.10 -11.57 -8.18
N SER A 280 7.07 -12.57 -9.05
CA SER A 280 7.86 -12.62 -10.30
C SER A 280 7.46 -11.56 -11.34
N ASN A 281 6.23 -11.04 -11.23
CA ASN A 281 5.68 -10.02 -12.14
C ASN A 281 5.68 -8.62 -11.51
N SER A 282 6.51 -8.41 -10.49
CA SER A 282 6.56 -7.14 -9.75
C SER A 282 7.91 -6.46 -9.90
N HIS A 283 7.88 -5.14 -10.13
CA HIS A 283 9.07 -4.32 -10.24
C HIS A 283 8.89 -2.96 -9.57
N PHE A 284 9.90 -2.53 -8.82
CA PHE A 284 9.88 -1.28 -8.06
C PHE A 284 11.03 -0.37 -8.48
N VAL A 285 10.71 0.83 -8.95
CA VAL A 285 11.66 1.89 -9.32
C VAL A 285 11.56 3.11 -8.40
N SER A 286 10.57 3.11 -7.50
CA SER A 286 10.29 4.22 -6.58
C SER A 286 9.79 3.68 -5.24
N PRO A 287 10.22 4.25 -4.09
CA PRO A 287 9.72 3.86 -2.78
C PRO A 287 8.31 4.41 -2.51
N THR A 288 7.86 5.38 -3.28
CA THR A 288 6.59 6.08 -3.09
C THR A 288 5.45 5.54 -3.93
N GLY A 289 5.76 4.91 -5.07
CA GLY A 289 4.79 4.46 -6.06
C GLY A 289 4.25 5.58 -6.94
N LEU A 290 4.91 6.72 -7.02
CA LEU A 290 4.54 7.81 -7.93
C LEU A 290 4.93 7.55 -9.38
N SER A 291 5.91 6.67 -9.60
CA SER A 291 6.27 6.21 -10.94
C SER A 291 5.28 5.18 -11.46
N PRO A 292 4.78 5.31 -12.70
CA PRO A 292 3.95 4.30 -13.34
C PRO A 292 4.72 2.98 -13.62
N HIS A 293 6.04 3.00 -13.52
CA HIS A 293 6.89 1.83 -13.65
C HIS A 293 7.02 1.01 -12.35
N ASN A 294 6.38 1.44 -11.25
CA ASN A 294 6.12 0.54 -10.13
C ASN A 294 4.95 -0.35 -10.52
N VAL A 295 5.24 -1.56 -10.92
CA VAL A 295 4.25 -2.49 -11.47
C VAL A 295 4.18 -3.78 -10.66
N SER A 296 3.00 -4.40 -10.68
CA SER A 296 2.75 -5.71 -10.07
C SER A 296 1.49 -6.34 -10.66
N THR A 297 1.15 -7.52 -10.20
CA THR A 297 -0.12 -8.19 -10.46
C THR A 297 -0.96 -8.25 -9.17
N ALA A 298 -2.27 -8.42 -9.30
CA ALA A 298 -3.10 -8.59 -8.11
C ALA A 298 -2.72 -9.85 -7.31
N ARG A 299 -2.28 -10.90 -8.00
CA ARG A 299 -1.80 -12.14 -7.37
C ARG A 299 -0.49 -11.93 -6.60
N ASP A 300 0.50 -11.24 -7.18
CA ASP A 300 1.76 -10.93 -6.50
C ASP A 300 1.53 -10.05 -5.28
N LEU A 301 0.61 -9.08 -5.37
CA LEU A 301 0.30 -8.21 -4.24
C LEU A 301 -0.36 -8.94 -3.07
N ALA A 302 -1.09 -10.03 -3.30
CA ALA A 302 -1.58 -10.87 -2.21
C ALA A 302 -0.41 -11.53 -1.44
N GLN A 303 0.66 -11.95 -2.13
CA GLN A 303 1.88 -12.44 -1.46
C GLN A 303 2.52 -11.34 -0.58
N LEU A 304 2.49 -10.10 -1.07
CA LEU A 304 3.00 -8.97 -0.28
C LEU A 304 2.11 -8.69 0.95
N VAL A 305 0.78 -8.79 0.83
CA VAL A 305 -0.15 -8.62 1.96
C VAL A 305 0.11 -9.69 3.02
N ALA A 306 0.19 -10.96 2.61
CA ALA A 306 0.51 -12.08 3.49
C ALA A 306 1.85 -11.89 4.21
N ALA A 307 2.90 -11.47 3.49
CA ALA A 307 4.20 -11.18 4.11
C ALA A 307 4.16 -9.99 5.06
N ALA A 308 3.42 -8.94 4.72
CA ALA A 308 3.34 -7.71 5.51
C ALA A 308 2.59 -7.90 6.83
N GLU A 309 1.68 -8.85 6.91
CA GLU A 309 0.93 -9.21 8.12
C GLU A 309 1.85 -9.62 9.28
N HIS A 310 3.01 -10.21 9.02
CA HIS A 310 3.96 -10.60 10.06
C HIS A 310 4.61 -9.40 10.78
N TYR A 311 4.43 -8.17 10.29
CA TYR A 311 5.00 -6.96 10.88
C TYR A 311 3.96 -6.20 11.70
N ALA A 312 4.01 -6.31 13.03
CA ALA A 312 3.10 -5.59 13.93
C ALA A 312 2.99 -4.06 13.63
N PRO A 313 4.10 -3.34 13.32
CA PRO A 313 3.99 -1.94 12.94
C PRO A 313 3.17 -1.70 11.67
N ILE A 314 3.21 -2.62 10.69
CA ILE A 314 2.40 -2.48 9.47
C ILE A 314 0.93 -2.63 9.80
N ARG A 315 0.55 -3.66 10.55
CA ARG A 315 -0.84 -3.86 10.97
C ARG A 315 -1.38 -2.63 11.70
N THR A 316 -0.69 -2.20 12.75
CA THR A 316 -1.11 -1.06 13.56
C THR A 316 -1.18 0.23 12.74
N PHE A 317 -0.10 0.61 12.05
CA PHE A 317 -0.03 1.90 11.39
C PHE A 317 -0.94 2.00 10.16
N SER A 318 -1.13 0.91 9.42
CA SER A 318 -2.01 0.92 8.25
C SER A 318 -3.48 1.03 8.62
N THR A 319 -3.88 0.62 9.83
CA THR A 319 -5.27 0.57 10.28
C THR A 319 -5.64 1.66 11.28
N ASP A 320 -4.69 2.48 11.72
CA ASP A 320 -4.99 3.65 12.54
C ASP A 320 -5.84 4.66 11.75
N ARG A 321 -6.83 5.27 12.43
CA ARG A 321 -7.77 6.23 11.82
C ARG A 321 -7.15 7.61 11.59
N GLY A 322 -6.20 7.99 12.43
CA GLY A 322 -5.55 9.29 12.39
C GLY A 322 -4.36 9.40 13.34
N GLN A 323 -3.43 10.30 13.01
CA GLN A 323 -2.22 10.58 13.77
C GLN A 323 -1.92 12.08 13.76
N ILE A 324 -1.51 12.60 14.91
CA ILE A 324 -0.97 13.96 15.04
C ILE A 324 0.54 13.84 15.20
N VAL A 325 1.29 14.51 14.34
CA VAL A 325 2.76 14.58 14.39
C VAL A 325 3.22 16.02 14.60
N ARG A 326 4.41 16.17 15.23
CA ARG A 326 5.05 17.47 15.51
C ARG A 326 6.38 17.56 14.79
N PRO A 327 6.41 18.07 13.54
CA PRO A 327 7.61 18.03 12.69
C PRO A 327 8.64 19.14 12.98
N GLY A 328 8.60 19.75 14.16
CA GLY A 328 9.46 20.85 14.57
C GLY A 328 8.86 22.25 14.34
N HIS A 329 7.71 22.33 13.65
CA HIS A 329 6.95 23.57 13.43
C HIS A 329 5.45 23.25 13.45
N GLY A 330 4.82 23.51 14.59
CA GLY A 330 3.40 23.25 14.78
C GLY A 330 3.04 21.76 14.80
N GLN A 331 1.76 21.50 14.55
CA GLN A 331 1.20 20.15 14.51
C GLN A 331 0.60 19.86 13.13
N LEU A 332 0.72 18.62 12.66
CA LEU A 332 0.06 18.13 11.46
C LEU A 332 -0.82 16.94 11.82
N ARG A 333 -2.10 17.05 11.52
CA ARG A 333 -3.06 15.95 11.65
C ARG A 333 -3.12 15.18 10.34
N TYR A 334 -2.80 13.90 10.36
CA TYR A 334 -2.98 12.96 9.26
C TYR A 334 -4.19 12.08 9.54
N VAL A 335 -4.91 11.68 8.51
CA VAL A 335 -6.03 10.71 8.58
C VAL A 335 -5.77 9.57 7.62
N ASN A 336 -6.35 8.42 7.90
CA ASN A 336 -6.19 7.24 7.05
C ASN A 336 -6.70 7.51 5.63
N SER A 337 -5.95 7.04 4.64
CA SER A 337 -6.36 7.19 3.23
C SER A 337 -7.54 6.29 2.86
N ASN A 338 -7.74 5.18 3.57
CA ASN A 338 -8.85 4.25 3.36
C ASN A 338 -10.13 4.70 4.10
N ALA A 339 -11.20 4.93 3.34
CA ALA A 339 -12.48 5.37 3.90
C ALA A 339 -13.11 4.33 4.85
N LEU A 340 -12.91 3.04 4.60
CA LEU A 340 -13.44 1.97 5.46
C LEU A 340 -12.80 1.99 6.84
N VAL A 341 -11.49 2.19 6.90
CA VAL A 341 -10.75 2.35 8.18
C VAL A 341 -11.22 3.61 8.90
N ARG A 342 -11.37 4.74 8.19
CA ARG A 342 -11.93 5.97 8.80
C ARG A 342 -13.33 5.75 9.35
N GLY A 343 -14.13 4.96 8.63
CA GLY A 343 -15.50 4.56 9.05
C GLY A 343 -15.55 3.58 10.21
N GLY A 344 -14.40 3.04 10.65
CA GLY A 344 -14.31 2.15 11.82
C GLY A 344 -14.52 0.67 11.53
N ASP A 345 -14.32 0.21 10.29
CA ASP A 345 -14.35 -1.24 10.01
C ASP A 345 -13.13 -1.93 10.63
N ARG A 346 -13.36 -2.52 11.82
CA ARG A 346 -12.31 -3.17 12.63
C ARG A 346 -11.88 -4.54 12.10
N ARG A 347 -12.59 -5.08 11.12
CA ARG A 347 -12.22 -6.36 10.48
C ARG A 347 -11.04 -6.19 9.53
N ILE A 348 -10.69 -4.95 9.17
CA ILE A 348 -9.49 -4.68 8.38
C ILE A 348 -8.27 -4.73 9.31
N THR A 349 -7.42 -5.72 9.15
CA THR A 349 -6.20 -5.91 9.94
C THR A 349 -4.96 -5.33 9.27
N LEU A 350 -5.03 -5.11 7.97
CA LEU A 350 -3.98 -4.47 7.16
C LEU A 350 -4.59 -3.81 5.93
N GLN A 351 -4.06 -2.68 5.49
CA GLN A 351 -4.46 -2.07 4.23
C GLN A 351 -3.41 -1.13 3.64
N LYS A 352 -3.55 -0.87 2.33
CA LYS A 352 -2.90 0.25 1.63
C LYS A 352 -3.69 0.64 0.40
N THR A 353 -3.96 1.95 0.26
CA THR A 353 -4.56 2.53 -0.95
C THR A 353 -3.50 3.12 -1.87
N GLY A 354 -3.83 3.26 -3.14
CA GLY A 354 -2.98 3.89 -4.14
C GLY A 354 -3.79 4.60 -5.23
N PHE A 355 -3.23 5.68 -5.76
CA PHE A 355 -3.76 6.37 -6.93
C PHE A 355 -2.65 7.13 -7.66
N ILE A 356 -2.54 6.93 -8.93
CA ILE A 356 -1.99 7.81 -9.96
C ILE A 356 -2.85 7.62 -11.21
N ASN A 357 -2.83 8.54 -12.15
CA ASN A 357 -3.68 8.45 -13.34
C ASN A 357 -3.48 7.13 -14.12
N GLU A 358 -2.24 6.65 -14.20
CA GLU A 358 -1.89 5.43 -14.93
C GLU A 358 -2.27 4.13 -14.20
N ALA A 359 -2.47 4.19 -12.88
CA ALA A 359 -2.84 3.03 -12.06
C ALA A 359 -4.33 2.95 -11.77
N GLY A 360 -5.08 4.04 -11.97
CA GLY A 360 -6.42 4.14 -11.41
C GLY A 360 -6.42 4.07 -9.88
N HIS A 361 -7.57 3.83 -9.29
CA HIS A 361 -7.69 3.65 -7.84
C HIS A 361 -7.43 2.20 -7.45
N CYS A 362 -6.51 2.02 -6.51
CA CYS A 362 -6.03 0.73 -6.04
C CYS A 362 -6.23 0.60 -4.52
N VAL A 363 -6.51 -0.60 -4.05
CA VAL A 363 -6.48 -0.94 -2.64
C VAL A 363 -6.08 -2.40 -2.43
N VAL A 364 -5.24 -2.65 -1.44
CA VAL A 364 -4.99 -3.97 -0.88
C VAL A 364 -5.44 -3.97 0.57
N MET A 365 -6.06 -5.06 1.00
CA MET A 365 -6.57 -5.19 2.37
C MET A 365 -6.53 -6.64 2.80
N ARG A 366 -6.33 -6.85 4.10
CA ARG A 366 -6.66 -8.09 4.79
C ARG A 366 -7.87 -7.86 5.65
N TYR A 367 -8.86 -8.71 5.49
CA TYR A 367 -10.03 -8.80 6.36
C TYR A 367 -9.95 -10.04 7.24
N LEU A 368 -10.42 -9.91 8.47
CA LEU A 368 -10.70 -11.04 9.34
C LEU A 368 -12.22 -11.27 9.33
N ILE A 369 -12.66 -12.33 8.66
CA ILE A 369 -14.06 -12.76 8.56
C ILE A 369 -14.24 -13.97 9.45
N ASP A 370 -14.90 -13.82 10.60
CA ASP A 370 -15.12 -14.88 11.61
C ASP A 370 -13.84 -15.67 11.94
N GLY A 371 -12.77 -14.93 12.22
CA GLY A 371 -11.46 -15.51 12.50
C GLY A 371 -10.69 -16.02 11.27
N ARG A 372 -11.24 -15.90 10.06
CA ARG A 372 -10.63 -16.33 8.81
C ARG A 372 -9.96 -15.14 8.09
N PRO A 373 -8.65 -15.16 7.86
CA PRO A 373 -7.97 -14.11 7.13
C PRO A 373 -8.23 -14.25 5.63
N VAL A 374 -8.74 -13.16 5.01
CA VAL A 374 -9.00 -13.08 3.57
C VAL A 374 -8.28 -11.85 3.01
N ASP A 375 -7.41 -12.06 2.04
CA ASP A 375 -6.72 -10.98 1.34
C ASP A 375 -7.53 -10.54 0.13
N ILE A 376 -7.72 -9.21 -0.01
CA ILE A 376 -8.46 -8.56 -1.08
C ILE A 376 -7.53 -7.59 -1.79
N VAL A 377 -7.32 -7.79 -3.08
CA VAL A 377 -6.55 -6.90 -3.96
C VAL A 377 -7.44 -6.40 -5.07
N LEU A 378 -7.59 -5.07 -5.14
CA LEU A 378 -8.39 -4.37 -6.16
C LEU A 378 -7.51 -3.33 -6.84
N LEU A 379 -7.35 -3.44 -8.16
CA LEU A 379 -6.49 -2.55 -8.95
C LEU A 379 -7.26 -1.93 -10.11
N ASP A 380 -6.83 -0.72 -10.46
CA ASP A 380 -7.29 0.01 -11.63
C ASP A 380 -8.81 0.20 -11.66
N ALA A 381 -9.37 0.66 -10.55
CA ALA A 381 -10.74 1.14 -10.52
C ALA A 381 -10.80 2.58 -11.09
N PRO A 382 -11.78 2.90 -11.98
CA PRO A 382 -11.80 4.18 -12.69
C PRO A 382 -12.19 5.37 -11.80
N GLY A 383 -13.14 5.17 -10.91
CA GLY A 383 -13.66 6.23 -10.05
C GLY A 383 -13.06 6.25 -8.65
N PRO A 384 -13.04 7.42 -7.99
CA PRO A 384 -12.42 7.60 -6.67
C PRO A 384 -13.09 6.80 -5.54
N ALA A 385 -14.36 6.41 -5.72
CA ALA A 385 -15.11 5.58 -4.77
C ALA A 385 -15.23 4.11 -5.21
N ASP A 386 -14.91 3.78 -6.47
CA ASP A 386 -15.20 2.48 -7.06
C ASP A 386 -14.50 1.33 -6.33
N HIS A 387 -13.21 1.47 -6.04
CA HIS A 387 -12.43 0.45 -5.32
C HIS A 387 -12.97 0.21 -3.89
N ILE A 388 -13.52 1.24 -3.24
CA ILE A 388 -14.14 1.13 -1.92
C ILE A 388 -15.52 0.47 -2.04
N ALA A 389 -16.31 0.83 -3.04
CA ALA A 389 -17.62 0.20 -3.30
C ALA A 389 -17.47 -1.29 -3.62
N ASP A 390 -16.45 -1.65 -4.42
CA ASP A 390 -16.12 -3.04 -4.72
C ASP A 390 -15.69 -3.80 -3.45
N ALA A 391 -14.86 -3.18 -2.61
CA ALA A 391 -14.44 -3.76 -1.35
C ALA A 391 -15.62 -4.03 -0.41
N ILE A 392 -16.57 -3.09 -0.29
CA ILE A 392 -17.79 -3.27 0.50
C ILE A 392 -18.63 -4.43 -0.04
N ARG A 393 -18.81 -4.52 -1.35
CA ARG A 393 -19.59 -5.59 -1.99
C ARG A 393 -18.97 -6.95 -1.75
N ILE A 394 -17.66 -7.08 -1.98
CA ILE A 394 -16.91 -8.31 -1.75
C ILE A 394 -16.94 -8.70 -0.27
N ARG A 395 -16.70 -7.77 0.64
CA ARG A 395 -16.79 -8.00 2.09
C ARG A 395 -18.16 -8.54 2.50
N ASN A 396 -19.25 -8.00 1.95
CA ASN A 396 -20.60 -8.45 2.28
C ASN A 396 -20.85 -9.89 1.77
N TRP A 397 -20.37 -10.23 0.57
CA TRP A 397 -20.42 -11.61 0.08
C TRP A 397 -19.61 -12.57 0.98
N LEU A 398 -18.38 -12.16 1.37
CA LEU A 398 -17.53 -12.95 2.26
C LEU A 398 -18.17 -13.17 3.63
N ALA A 399 -18.67 -12.09 4.24
CA ALA A 399 -19.28 -12.15 5.57
C ALA A 399 -20.48 -13.08 5.65
N CYS A 400 -21.25 -13.21 4.56
CA CYS A 400 -22.38 -14.14 4.49
C CYS A 400 -21.96 -15.56 4.09
N SER A 401 -20.94 -15.71 3.23
CA SER A 401 -20.57 -17.00 2.64
C SER A 401 -19.64 -17.84 3.49
N LEU A 402 -18.90 -17.22 4.41
CA LEU A 402 -17.86 -17.85 5.19
C LEU A 402 -18.21 -18.03 6.68
N HIS A 403 -19.50 -17.82 7.03
CA HIS A 403 -20.07 -18.15 8.34
C HIS A 403 -20.07 -19.65 8.57
#